data_194e69c63f8dc86157e28dfebec0741c
#
_entry.id   194e69c63f8dc86157e28dfebec0741c
#
_cell.length_a   1.000
_cell.length_b   1.000
_cell.length_c   1.000
_cell.angle_alpha   90.00
_cell.angle_beta   90.00
_cell.angle_gamma   90.00
#
_symmetry.space_group_name_H-M   'P 1'
#
loop_
_entity.id
_entity.type
_entity.pdbx_description
1 polymer ?
#
loop_
_entity_poly.entity_id
_entity_poly.type
_entity_poly.pdbx_seq_one_letter_code
_entity_poly.pdbx_strand_id
1 'polypeptide(L)'
;MTLVHTCGNETGDESQNRISEKPVEIEGLVFSERADSQYADQFAIDRYDGGYSLIQVADGTGYLIVPENGKIPKGISKKIKIIKKPVGNIYLAATASMAMFDALGCGDRVKFSGTKIEDWYIPYAREAMENGDILYAGKYREPDYELLVSDGCKLSVQSTMIEHNPEVKEKLEELGITVFVDYSSYESHPLGRCEWIKVYGELTDNRELAEQLFQKQSEILDTIGEQPDTGKTVAFFYISSSGQAVTRKSGDYVNKMIGLAGGSNIFKDLDNGSGTSAIQMEMEKFYATAKDADIIIYNNNIGKDVKSLDDLISKNSFIADFKAVRNGDVWCTGQNLFQETMKIGEIISDFHLIFSGEYKDNPPKYLYRLEGGAEN
;
A
#
# COMPACT_ATOMS: atom_id res chain seq x y z
N MET A 1 -5.00 -20.69 -55.77
CA MET A 1 -4.98 -21.36 -54.47
C MET A 1 -4.01 -20.56 -53.58
N THR A 2 -4.52 -19.52 -52.97
CA THR A 2 -3.73 -18.49 -52.27
C THR A 2 -3.92 -18.70 -50.78
N LEU A 3 -2.86 -19.13 -50.07
CA LEU A 3 -2.87 -19.24 -48.61
C LEU A 3 -2.73 -17.86 -48.01
N VAL A 4 -3.76 -17.46 -47.27
CA VAL A 4 -3.74 -16.26 -46.42
C VAL A 4 -3.16 -16.70 -45.08
N HIS A 5 -1.98 -16.18 -44.71
CA HIS A 5 -1.43 -16.24 -43.35
C HIS A 5 -2.08 -15.14 -42.54
N THR A 6 -2.94 -15.52 -41.60
CA THR A 6 -3.40 -14.66 -40.55
C THR A 6 -2.34 -14.58 -39.45
N CYS A 7 -1.62 -13.46 -39.38
CA CYS A 7 -0.86 -13.08 -38.19
C CYS A 7 -1.86 -12.74 -37.10
N GLY A 8 -1.92 -13.57 -36.04
CA GLY A 8 -2.59 -13.23 -34.79
C GLY A 8 -1.76 -12.15 -34.06
N ASN A 9 -2.37 -10.99 -33.86
CA ASN A 9 -1.89 -9.99 -32.91
C ASN A 9 -2.08 -10.57 -31.51
N GLU A 10 -1.01 -10.92 -30.84
CA GLU A 10 -0.99 -11.06 -29.38
C GLU A 10 -1.02 -9.63 -28.80
N THR A 11 -2.20 -9.20 -28.45
CA THR A 11 -2.44 -7.99 -27.66
C THR A 11 -2.09 -8.27 -26.19
N GLY A 12 -1.45 -7.29 -25.59
CA GLY A 12 -0.86 -7.20 -24.28
C GLY A 12 -1.43 -8.07 -23.16
N ASP A 13 -0.50 -8.64 -22.44
CA ASP A 13 -0.68 -9.40 -21.22
C ASP A 13 -1.29 -8.49 -20.14
N GLU A 14 -2.63 -8.51 -20.02
CA GLU A 14 -3.29 -8.15 -18.79
C GLU A 14 -2.83 -9.18 -17.76
N SER A 15 -2.18 -8.74 -16.70
CA SER A 15 -1.73 -9.59 -15.60
C SER A 15 -2.94 -10.33 -15.00
N GLN A 16 -3.24 -11.48 -15.54
CA GLN A 16 -4.31 -12.34 -15.06
C GLN A 16 -3.92 -12.78 -13.64
N ASN A 17 -4.77 -12.47 -12.67
CA ASN A 17 -4.67 -13.00 -11.32
C ASN A 17 -4.58 -14.54 -11.40
N ARG A 18 -3.46 -15.10 -10.91
CA ARG A 18 -3.13 -16.54 -11.00
C ARG A 18 -3.43 -17.29 -9.71
N ILE A 19 -4.17 -16.70 -8.80
CA ILE A 19 -4.63 -17.35 -7.58
C ILE A 19 -5.61 -18.46 -7.95
N SER A 20 -5.40 -19.65 -7.39
CA SER A 20 -6.30 -20.78 -7.62
C SER A 20 -7.67 -20.54 -6.98
N GLU A 21 -8.74 -20.72 -7.74
CA GLU A 21 -10.12 -20.66 -7.20
C GLU A 21 -10.39 -21.77 -6.18
N LYS A 22 -9.73 -22.90 -6.32
CA LYS A 22 -9.84 -24.05 -5.41
C LYS A 22 -8.64 -24.14 -4.50
N PRO A 23 -8.81 -24.67 -3.27
CA PRO A 23 -7.70 -24.97 -2.40
C PRO A 23 -6.64 -25.84 -3.09
N VAL A 24 -5.38 -25.54 -2.86
CA VAL A 24 -4.26 -26.28 -3.43
C VAL A 24 -4.07 -27.59 -2.64
N GLU A 25 -4.09 -28.70 -3.33
CA GLU A 25 -3.79 -30.01 -2.71
C GLU A 25 -2.27 -30.12 -2.47
N ILE A 26 -1.88 -30.43 -1.24
CA ILE A 26 -0.49 -30.66 -0.83
C ILE A 26 -0.41 -32.05 -0.22
N GLU A 27 0.45 -32.92 -0.79
CA GLU A 27 0.62 -34.29 -0.33
C GLU A 27 0.96 -34.34 1.18
N GLY A 28 0.15 -35.09 1.94
CA GLY A 28 0.33 -35.24 3.38
C GLY A 28 -0.27 -34.12 4.24
N LEU A 29 -0.90 -33.11 3.66
CA LEU A 29 -1.68 -32.10 4.38
C LEU A 29 -3.18 -32.28 4.10
N VAL A 30 -3.99 -32.09 5.12
CA VAL A 30 -5.46 -32.12 5.02
C VAL A 30 -5.94 -30.67 5.03
N PHE A 31 -6.64 -30.26 3.97
CA PHE A 31 -7.24 -28.93 3.87
C PHE A 31 -8.30 -28.77 4.96
N SER A 32 -8.27 -27.65 5.66
CA SER A 32 -9.17 -27.29 6.74
C SER A 32 -10.16 -26.22 6.28
N GLU A 33 -9.65 -25.08 5.86
CA GLU A 33 -10.46 -23.94 5.42
C GLU A 33 -9.68 -22.98 4.52
N ARG A 34 -10.38 -22.18 3.74
CA ARG A 34 -9.84 -20.99 3.10
C ARG A 34 -10.26 -19.77 3.91
N ALA A 35 -9.29 -18.90 4.25
CA ALA A 35 -9.60 -17.65 4.90
C ALA A 35 -10.50 -16.78 4.01
N ASP A 36 -11.49 -16.14 4.63
CA ASP A 36 -12.37 -15.21 3.93
C ASP A 36 -11.63 -13.91 3.57
N SER A 37 -11.81 -13.46 2.33
CA SER A 37 -11.34 -12.17 1.83
C SER A 37 -12.54 -11.33 1.41
N GLN A 38 -12.70 -10.15 1.99
CA GLN A 38 -13.84 -9.26 1.72
C GLN A 38 -13.53 -8.25 0.60
N TYR A 39 -12.31 -7.74 0.54
CA TYR A 39 -11.89 -6.69 -0.37
C TYR A 39 -10.61 -7.01 -1.13
N ALA A 40 -9.76 -7.87 -0.57
CA ALA A 40 -8.48 -8.24 -1.19
C ALA A 40 -8.69 -9.25 -2.31
N ASP A 41 -8.04 -9.02 -3.44
CA ASP A 41 -8.03 -9.89 -4.62
C ASP A 41 -6.62 -10.35 -5.04
N GLN A 42 -5.57 -9.86 -4.35
CA GLN A 42 -4.18 -10.16 -4.68
C GLN A 42 -3.57 -11.27 -3.83
N PHE A 43 -4.32 -11.86 -2.89
CA PHE A 43 -3.91 -13.05 -2.15
C PHE A 43 -5.07 -13.99 -1.85
N ALA A 44 -4.74 -15.25 -1.54
CA ALA A 44 -5.63 -16.20 -0.87
C ALA A 44 -4.84 -17.02 0.16
N ILE A 45 -5.50 -17.42 1.24
CA ILE A 45 -4.91 -18.22 2.32
C ILE A 45 -5.68 -19.51 2.47
N ASP A 46 -5.04 -20.63 2.12
CA ASP A 46 -5.54 -21.96 2.40
C ASP A 46 -4.91 -22.49 3.71
N ARG A 47 -5.72 -22.92 4.65
CA ARG A 47 -5.28 -23.49 5.92
C ARG A 47 -5.41 -25.00 5.92
N TYR A 48 -4.47 -25.68 6.57
CA TYR A 48 -4.43 -27.12 6.68
C TYR A 48 -4.27 -27.54 8.14
N ASP A 49 -4.66 -28.77 8.44
CA ASP A 49 -4.50 -29.36 9.76
C ASP A 49 -3.04 -29.30 10.22
N GLY A 50 -2.83 -29.21 11.53
CA GLY A 50 -1.49 -29.15 12.12
C GLY A 50 -0.84 -27.77 12.04
N GLY A 51 -1.59 -26.71 11.69
CA GLY A 51 -1.12 -25.33 11.72
C GLY A 51 -0.36 -24.86 10.47
N TYR A 52 -0.47 -25.62 9.37
CA TYR A 52 0.08 -25.20 8.08
C TYR A 52 -0.86 -24.20 7.39
N SER A 53 -0.28 -23.31 6.59
CA SER A 53 -1.04 -22.41 5.69
C SER A 53 -0.30 -22.23 4.38
N LEU A 54 -1.03 -22.14 3.29
CA LEU A 54 -0.51 -21.73 1.99
C LEU A 54 -1.04 -20.34 1.64
N ILE A 55 -0.17 -19.37 1.53
CA ILE A 55 -0.48 -18.04 1.00
C ILE A 55 -0.18 -18.08 -0.49
N GLN A 56 -1.19 -17.86 -1.31
CA GLN A 56 -1.06 -17.68 -2.76
C GLN A 56 -1.12 -16.19 -3.08
N VAL A 57 -0.28 -15.69 -3.97
CA VAL A 57 -0.30 -14.29 -4.41
C VAL A 57 -0.52 -14.19 -5.92
N ALA A 58 -0.89 -13.01 -6.38
CA ALA A 58 -1.42 -12.76 -7.72
C ALA A 58 -0.51 -13.23 -8.88
N ASP A 59 0.83 -13.27 -8.70
CA ASP A 59 1.76 -13.79 -9.72
C ASP A 59 1.75 -15.32 -9.85
N GLY A 60 0.99 -16.02 -9.01
CA GLY A 60 0.89 -17.47 -8.94
C GLY A 60 1.96 -18.14 -8.07
N THR A 61 2.76 -17.36 -7.33
CA THR A 61 3.65 -17.88 -6.31
C THR A 61 2.86 -18.32 -5.07
N GLY A 62 3.20 -19.48 -4.52
CA GLY A 62 2.69 -19.94 -3.23
C GLY A 62 3.77 -19.83 -2.16
N TYR A 63 3.36 -19.54 -0.93
CA TYR A 63 4.23 -19.54 0.27
C TYR A 63 3.64 -20.48 1.30
N LEU A 64 4.24 -21.66 1.46
CA LEU A 64 3.81 -22.63 2.48
C LEU A 64 4.44 -22.25 3.82
N ILE A 65 3.60 -21.86 4.74
CA ILE A 65 3.97 -21.57 6.12
C ILE A 65 3.99 -22.89 6.88
N VAL A 66 5.17 -23.30 7.32
CA VAL A 66 5.40 -24.52 8.07
C VAL A 66 5.50 -24.18 9.56
N PRO A 67 4.67 -24.78 10.44
CA PRO A 67 4.77 -24.53 11.87
C PRO A 67 6.14 -24.97 12.43
N GLU A 68 6.52 -24.45 13.57
CA GLU A 68 7.85 -24.65 14.17
C GLU A 68 8.28 -26.11 14.22
N ASN A 69 7.40 -26.99 14.68
CA ASN A 69 7.65 -28.43 14.79
C ASN A 69 7.16 -29.24 13.58
N GLY A 70 6.67 -28.53 12.54
CA GLY A 70 6.15 -29.13 11.32
C GLY A 70 7.25 -29.67 10.42
N LYS A 71 6.92 -30.71 9.65
CA LYS A 71 7.79 -31.28 8.62
C LYS A 71 7.42 -30.67 7.27
N ILE A 72 8.42 -30.34 6.46
CA ILE A 72 8.17 -29.92 5.08
C ILE A 72 7.59 -31.12 4.31
N PRO A 73 6.39 -31.01 3.71
CA PRO A 73 5.79 -32.06 2.90
C PRO A 73 6.69 -32.44 1.72
N LYS A 74 6.56 -33.67 1.23
CA LYS A 74 7.29 -34.09 0.01
C LYS A 74 6.55 -33.62 -1.24
N GLY A 75 7.25 -33.58 -2.35
CA GLY A 75 6.63 -33.31 -3.66
C GLY A 75 6.12 -31.86 -3.84
N ILE A 76 6.57 -30.92 -3.00
CA ILE A 76 6.17 -29.51 -3.10
C ILE A 76 6.56 -28.96 -4.49
N SER A 77 5.61 -28.29 -5.15
CA SER A 77 5.82 -27.60 -6.41
C SER A 77 6.93 -26.55 -6.28
N LYS A 78 7.77 -26.40 -7.31
CA LYS A 78 8.79 -25.34 -7.37
C LYS A 78 8.23 -23.92 -7.29
N LYS A 79 6.94 -23.74 -7.57
CA LYS A 79 6.24 -22.45 -7.40
C LYS A 79 5.86 -22.15 -5.95
N ILE A 80 6.01 -23.13 -5.04
CA ILE A 80 5.73 -22.97 -3.62
C ILE A 80 7.05 -22.81 -2.88
N LYS A 81 7.24 -21.66 -2.28
CA LYS A 81 8.37 -21.34 -1.39
C LYS A 81 8.01 -21.72 0.05
N ILE A 82 9.01 -22.10 0.82
CA ILE A 82 8.81 -22.52 2.21
C ILE A 82 9.20 -21.39 3.15
N ILE A 83 8.30 -21.08 4.08
CA ILE A 83 8.57 -20.19 5.21
C ILE A 83 8.35 -20.98 6.48
N LYS A 84 9.43 -21.23 7.24
CA LYS A 84 9.38 -21.98 8.48
C LYS A 84 9.26 -21.04 9.68
N LYS A 85 8.32 -21.31 10.58
CA LYS A 85 8.17 -20.59 11.85
C LYS A 85 9.19 -21.09 12.90
N PRO A 86 9.56 -20.23 13.87
CA PRO A 86 9.17 -18.83 14.00
C PRO A 86 9.85 -17.94 12.96
N VAL A 87 9.10 -16.97 12.44
CA VAL A 87 9.63 -15.97 11.50
C VAL A 87 10.27 -14.84 12.29
N GLY A 88 11.49 -14.48 11.94
CA GLY A 88 12.25 -13.39 12.57
C GLY A 88 13.45 -12.99 11.71
N ASN A 89 14.22 -12.02 12.15
CA ASN A 89 15.33 -11.43 11.41
C ASN A 89 14.93 -11.06 9.96
N ILE A 90 13.73 -10.47 9.84
CA ILE A 90 13.15 -10.12 8.53
C ILE A 90 13.90 -8.92 7.96
N TYR A 91 14.23 -8.98 6.66
CA TYR A 91 14.58 -7.81 5.87
C TYR A 91 13.30 -7.24 5.24
N LEU A 92 12.86 -6.06 5.73
CA LEU A 92 11.67 -5.38 5.28
C LEU A 92 12.01 -4.25 4.30
N ALA A 93 11.75 -4.48 3.02
CA ALA A 93 11.87 -3.49 1.96
C ALA A 93 10.51 -2.94 1.49
N ALA A 94 9.41 -3.64 1.79
CA ALA A 94 8.04 -3.17 1.58
C ALA A 94 7.62 -2.23 2.71
N THR A 95 7.90 -0.94 2.59
CA THR A 95 7.72 0.06 3.66
C THR A 95 6.30 0.07 4.25
N ALA A 96 5.26 -0.08 3.43
CA ALA A 96 3.87 -0.09 3.88
C ALA A 96 3.53 -1.26 4.83
N SER A 97 4.26 -2.38 4.73
CA SER A 97 4.02 -3.58 5.54
C SER A 97 4.46 -3.42 6.99
N MET A 98 5.32 -2.44 7.32
CA MET A 98 5.69 -2.15 8.70
C MET A 98 4.48 -1.80 9.56
N ALA A 99 3.50 -1.08 9.01
CA ALA A 99 2.27 -0.77 9.74
C ALA A 99 1.50 -2.01 10.20
N MET A 100 1.61 -3.12 9.47
CA MET A 100 0.97 -4.39 9.81
C MET A 100 1.75 -5.11 10.91
N PHE A 101 3.09 -5.13 10.84
CA PHE A 101 3.94 -5.67 11.91
C PHE A 101 3.76 -4.89 13.21
N ASP A 102 3.72 -3.55 13.14
CA ASP A 102 3.48 -2.68 14.29
C ASP A 102 2.10 -2.92 14.91
N ALA A 103 1.03 -2.93 14.09
CA ALA A 103 -0.33 -3.17 14.55
C ALA A 103 -0.53 -4.54 15.21
N LEU A 104 0.19 -5.57 14.73
CA LEU A 104 0.20 -6.92 15.31
C LEU A 104 1.11 -7.04 16.55
N GLY A 105 1.81 -5.98 16.95
CA GLY A 105 2.73 -5.99 18.07
C GLY A 105 3.95 -6.90 17.84
N CYS A 106 4.34 -7.13 16.60
CA CYS A 106 5.45 -8.01 16.22
C CYS A 106 6.51 -7.31 15.37
N GLY A 107 6.68 -6.01 15.54
CA GLY A 107 7.72 -5.22 14.88
C GLY A 107 9.13 -5.71 15.17
N ASP A 108 9.35 -6.37 16.33
CA ASP A 108 10.59 -7.04 16.74
C ASP A 108 11.03 -8.18 15.81
N ARG A 109 10.13 -8.70 14.97
CA ARG A 109 10.47 -9.67 13.92
C ARG A 109 11.28 -9.06 12.78
N VAL A 110 11.15 -7.73 12.59
CA VAL A 110 11.90 -6.98 11.59
C VAL A 110 13.27 -6.61 12.17
N LYS A 111 14.34 -7.16 11.61
CA LYS A 111 15.71 -6.86 12.02
C LYS A 111 16.42 -5.92 11.06
N PHE A 112 16.01 -5.92 9.80
CA PHE A 112 16.65 -5.14 8.74
C PHE A 112 15.62 -4.31 7.98
N SER A 113 15.94 -3.05 7.72
CA SER A 113 15.12 -2.12 7.00
C SER A 113 15.73 -1.75 5.64
N GLY A 114 14.89 -1.79 4.59
CA GLY A 114 15.20 -1.21 3.29
C GLY A 114 14.98 0.31 3.21
N THR A 115 14.39 0.88 4.26
CA THR A 115 14.06 2.30 4.40
C THR A 115 14.96 2.92 5.45
N LYS A 116 15.48 4.12 5.18
CA LYS A 116 16.34 4.85 6.12
C LYS A 116 15.51 5.44 7.25
N ILE A 117 16.17 5.71 8.38
CA ILE A 117 15.53 6.24 9.59
C ILE A 117 14.78 7.56 9.35
N GLU A 118 15.34 8.46 8.53
CA GLU A 118 14.74 9.75 8.21
C GLU A 118 13.45 9.65 7.39
N ASP A 119 13.24 8.52 6.69
CA ASP A 119 12.07 8.23 5.85
C ASP A 119 10.98 7.41 6.59
N TRP A 120 11.21 7.04 7.86
CA TRP A 120 10.23 6.37 8.68
C TRP A 120 9.33 7.36 9.42
N TYR A 121 8.02 7.18 9.27
CA TYR A 121 6.99 7.94 9.98
C TYR A 121 6.22 7.07 11.00
N ILE A 122 6.40 5.74 10.98
CA ILE A 122 5.91 4.83 12.01
C ILE A 122 6.82 4.96 13.23
N PRO A 123 6.29 5.40 14.41
CA PRO A 123 7.11 5.69 15.59
C PRO A 123 7.96 4.50 16.01
N TYR A 124 7.37 3.30 16.07
CA TYR A 124 8.09 2.08 16.43
C TYR A 124 9.33 1.84 15.55
N ALA A 125 9.17 1.93 14.21
CA ALA A 125 10.26 1.66 13.30
C ALA A 125 11.42 2.66 13.48
N ARG A 126 11.07 3.92 13.71
CA ARG A 126 12.06 4.98 13.94
C ARG A 126 12.81 4.77 15.26
N GLU A 127 12.07 4.53 16.35
CA GLU A 127 12.68 4.26 17.67
C GLU A 127 13.57 3.02 17.66
N ALA A 128 13.11 1.92 17.05
CA ALA A 128 13.88 0.69 16.93
C ALA A 128 15.17 0.89 16.12
N MET A 129 15.15 1.75 15.08
CA MET A 129 16.37 2.09 14.33
C MET A 129 17.30 3.00 15.15
N GLU A 130 16.77 3.97 15.92
CA GLU A 130 17.54 4.83 16.81
C GLU A 130 18.27 4.01 17.88
N ASN A 131 17.62 2.98 18.40
CA ASN A 131 18.18 2.06 19.41
C ASN A 131 19.13 0.99 18.83
N GLY A 132 19.16 0.84 17.48
CA GLY A 132 19.94 -0.20 16.81
C GLY A 132 19.29 -1.59 16.82
N ASP A 133 18.01 -1.69 17.20
CA ASP A 133 17.23 -2.92 17.14
C ASP A 133 16.90 -3.30 15.70
N ILE A 134 16.66 -2.30 14.84
CA ILE A 134 16.51 -2.42 13.40
C ILE A 134 17.69 -1.75 12.71
N LEU A 135 18.36 -2.47 11.79
CA LEU A 135 19.50 -1.99 11.03
C LEU A 135 19.11 -1.63 9.61
N TYR A 136 19.65 -0.54 9.08
CA TYR A 136 19.50 -0.24 7.65
C TYR A 136 20.38 -1.20 6.84
N ALA A 137 19.77 -2.02 5.99
CA ALA A 137 20.44 -3.02 5.16
C ALA A 137 20.35 -2.73 3.65
N GLY A 138 20.38 -1.45 3.28
CA GLY A 138 20.28 -1.05 1.87
C GLY A 138 18.86 -1.06 1.33
N LYS A 139 18.66 -0.42 0.16
CA LYS A 139 17.35 -0.37 -0.54
C LYS A 139 17.07 -1.71 -1.23
N TYR A 140 15.79 -1.96 -1.57
CA TYR A 140 15.32 -3.17 -2.26
C TYR A 140 16.17 -3.56 -3.49
N ARG A 141 16.69 -2.59 -4.25
CA ARG A 141 17.50 -2.78 -5.46
C ARG A 141 19.01 -2.96 -5.18
N GLU A 142 19.45 -2.69 -3.97
CA GLU A 142 20.86 -2.71 -3.57
C GLU A 142 20.97 -3.07 -2.08
N PRO A 143 20.56 -4.31 -1.70
CA PRO A 143 20.66 -4.76 -0.32
C PRO A 143 22.12 -5.00 0.11
N ASP A 144 22.40 -4.83 1.39
CA ASP A 144 23.64 -5.26 2.01
C ASP A 144 23.60 -6.78 2.29
N TYR A 145 23.97 -7.56 1.29
CA TYR A 145 23.94 -9.03 1.36
C TYR A 145 24.81 -9.58 2.46
N GLU A 146 25.97 -8.95 2.75
CA GLU A 146 26.89 -9.40 3.79
C GLU A 146 26.24 -9.25 5.17
N LEU A 147 25.66 -8.10 5.45
CA LEU A 147 24.92 -7.85 6.69
C LEU A 147 23.73 -8.81 6.84
N LEU A 148 22.93 -9.00 5.79
CA LEU A 148 21.78 -9.89 5.84
C LEU A 148 22.17 -11.33 6.15
N VAL A 149 23.24 -11.84 5.55
CA VAL A 149 23.70 -13.23 5.76
C VAL A 149 24.35 -13.39 7.12
N SER A 150 25.23 -12.45 7.52
CA SER A 150 25.99 -12.55 8.79
C SER A 150 25.06 -12.58 10.01
N ASP A 151 23.98 -11.80 9.97
CA ASP A 151 23.02 -11.68 11.06
C ASP A 151 21.77 -12.58 10.88
N GLY A 152 21.86 -13.55 9.96
CA GLY A 152 20.93 -14.66 9.86
C GLY A 152 19.55 -14.33 9.32
N CYS A 153 19.44 -13.36 8.40
CA CYS A 153 18.20 -13.10 7.66
C CYS A 153 17.72 -14.38 6.95
N LYS A 154 16.41 -14.71 7.07
CA LYS A 154 15.80 -15.87 6.41
C LYS A 154 14.61 -15.51 5.55
N LEU A 155 14.01 -14.36 5.78
CA LEU A 155 12.85 -13.85 5.03
C LEU A 155 13.11 -12.40 4.64
N SER A 156 12.91 -12.12 3.36
CA SER A 156 12.85 -10.76 2.84
C SER A 156 11.43 -10.46 2.41
N VAL A 157 10.82 -9.42 2.97
CA VAL A 157 9.51 -8.89 2.55
C VAL A 157 9.74 -7.73 1.59
N GLN A 158 9.41 -7.94 0.34
CA GLN A 158 9.62 -7.02 -0.76
C GLN A 158 8.30 -6.49 -1.30
N SER A 159 8.26 -5.27 -1.80
CA SER A 159 7.16 -4.80 -2.64
C SER A 159 7.34 -5.31 -4.08
N THR A 160 6.30 -5.14 -4.91
CA THR A 160 6.34 -5.46 -6.34
C THR A 160 7.43 -4.73 -7.12
N MET A 161 8.05 -3.70 -6.55
CA MET A 161 9.22 -3.02 -7.14
C MET A 161 10.42 -3.94 -7.33
N ILE A 162 10.50 -5.08 -6.60
CA ILE A 162 11.56 -6.07 -6.76
C ILE A 162 11.49 -6.76 -8.13
N GLU A 163 10.33 -6.79 -8.77
CA GLU A 163 10.14 -7.40 -10.09
C GLU A 163 10.87 -6.64 -11.20
N HIS A 164 11.22 -5.37 -10.97
CA HIS A 164 12.08 -4.58 -11.85
C HIS A 164 13.57 -4.86 -11.62
N ASN A 165 13.93 -5.68 -10.62
CA ASN A 165 15.29 -6.07 -10.29
C ASN A 165 15.36 -7.58 -9.99
N PRO A 166 15.05 -8.44 -10.99
CA PRO A 166 14.99 -9.88 -10.79
C PRO A 166 16.31 -10.48 -10.29
N GLU A 167 17.45 -9.90 -10.69
CA GLU A 167 18.78 -10.30 -10.25
C GLU A 167 18.97 -10.16 -8.73
N VAL A 168 18.34 -9.17 -8.09
CA VAL A 168 18.36 -8.99 -6.62
C VAL A 168 17.54 -10.08 -5.95
N LYS A 169 16.35 -10.38 -6.49
CA LYS A 169 15.49 -11.46 -5.99
C LYS A 169 16.21 -12.80 -6.05
N GLU A 170 16.79 -13.14 -7.21
CA GLU A 170 17.57 -14.37 -7.42
C GLU A 170 18.75 -14.44 -6.44
N LYS A 171 19.48 -13.34 -6.26
CA LYS A 171 20.63 -13.31 -5.35
C LYS A 171 20.25 -13.54 -3.90
N LEU A 172 19.16 -12.96 -3.40
CA LEU A 172 18.64 -13.22 -2.06
C LEU A 172 18.29 -14.70 -1.89
N GLU A 173 17.63 -15.31 -2.89
CA GLU A 173 17.24 -16.72 -2.88
C GLU A 173 18.45 -17.66 -2.93
N GLU A 174 19.48 -17.35 -3.73
CA GLU A 174 20.75 -18.08 -3.74
C GLU A 174 21.44 -18.09 -2.38
N LEU A 175 21.30 -17.00 -1.61
CA LEU A 175 21.83 -16.88 -0.25
C LEU A 175 20.95 -17.56 0.81
N GLY A 176 19.87 -18.24 0.39
CA GLY A 176 18.96 -18.96 1.28
C GLY A 176 17.97 -18.05 2.02
N ILE A 177 17.75 -16.85 1.52
CA ILE A 177 16.76 -15.90 2.04
C ILE A 177 15.49 -16.04 1.20
N THR A 178 14.40 -16.49 1.78
CA THR A 178 13.10 -16.56 1.07
C THR A 178 12.61 -15.15 0.76
N VAL A 179 12.30 -14.87 -0.50
CA VAL A 179 11.72 -13.58 -0.91
C VAL A 179 10.21 -13.72 -0.96
N PHE A 180 9.52 -13.02 -0.06
CA PHE A 180 8.08 -12.84 -0.05
C PHE A 180 7.74 -11.49 -0.73
N VAL A 181 6.93 -11.53 -1.78
CA VAL A 181 6.50 -10.32 -2.50
C VAL A 181 5.11 -9.92 -2.06
N ASP A 182 5.00 -8.73 -1.50
CA ASP A 182 3.75 -8.09 -1.06
C ASP A 182 3.09 -7.39 -2.24
N TYR A 183 1.91 -7.86 -2.62
CA TYR A 183 1.09 -7.30 -3.71
C TYR A 183 0.03 -6.32 -3.21
N SER A 184 0.03 -5.91 -1.94
CA SER A 184 -0.96 -4.98 -1.37
C SER A 184 -1.11 -3.69 -2.17
N SER A 185 -0.05 -3.26 -2.85
CA SER A 185 -0.07 -2.06 -3.71
C SER A 185 -0.92 -2.21 -4.96
N TYR A 186 -1.22 -3.44 -5.39
CA TYR A 186 -2.08 -3.73 -6.54
C TYR A 186 -3.54 -3.97 -6.17
N GLU A 187 -3.88 -3.99 -4.88
CA GLU A 187 -5.26 -4.08 -4.46
C GLU A 187 -6.09 -2.91 -5.02
N SER A 188 -7.18 -3.25 -5.70
CA SER A 188 -8.08 -2.28 -6.31
C SER A 188 -8.94 -1.54 -5.30
N HIS A 189 -9.24 -2.19 -4.15
CA HIS A 189 -9.99 -1.60 -3.06
C HIS A 189 -9.06 -1.13 -1.93
N PRO A 190 -9.25 0.08 -1.37
CA PRO A 190 -8.40 0.58 -0.28
C PRO A 190 -8.33 -0.36 0.92
N LEU A 191 -9.46 -0.93 1.35
CA LEU A 191 -9.49 -1.91 2.45
C LEU A 191 -8.85 -3.25 2.07
N GLY A 192 -8.74 -3.61 0.79
CA GLY A 192 -7.96 -4.76 0.35
C GLY A 192 -6.51 -4.65 0.80
N ARG A 193 -5.92 -3.45 0.72
CA ARG A 193 -4.56 -3.18 1.23
C ARG A 193 -4.45 -3.42 2.74
N CYS A 194 -5.46 -3.00 3.50
CA CYS A 194 -5.54 -3.20 4.93
C CYS A 194 -5.74 -4.70 5.26
N GLU A 195 -6.50 -5.43 4.43
CA GLU A 195 -6.79 -6.84 4.61
C GLU A 195 -5.55 -7.74 4.51
N TRP A 196 -4.45 -7.26 3.90
CA TRP A 196 -3.17 -7.94 3.91
C TRP A 196 -2.61 -8.19 5.32
N ILE A 197 -3.13 -7.54 6.36
CA ILE A 197 -2.79 -7.87 7.75
C ILE A 197 -3.09 -9.34 8.07
N LYS A 198 -4.06 -9.98 7.41
CA LYS A 198 -4.35 -11.41 7.56
C LYS A 198 -3.17 -12.28 7.12
N VAL A 199 -2.48 -11.87 6.04
CA VAL A 199 -1.24 -12.52 5.56
C VAL A 199 -0.15 -12.45 6.62
N TYR A 200 0.06 -11.27 7.21
CA TYR A 200 1.06 -11.07 8.27
C TYR A 200 0.65 -11.76 9.58
N GLY A 201 -0.66 -11.85 9.86
CA GLY A 201 -1.20 -12.67 10.95
C GLY A 201 -0.86 -14.16 10.81
N GLU A 202 -0.91 -14.70 9.58
CA GLU A 202 -0.46 -16.08 9.31
C GLU A 202 1.05 -16.25 9.53
N LEU A 203 1.86 -15.29 9.10
CA LEU A 203 3.32 -15.33 9.27
C LEU A 203 3.77 -15.26 10.74
N THR A 204 3.02 -14.54 11.58
CA THR A 204 3.43 -14.18 12.95
C THR A 204 2.61 -14.83 14.07
N ASP A 205 1.71 -15.77 13.73
CA ASP A 205 0.79 -16.44 14.69
C ASP A 205 -0.22 -15.49 15.37
N ASN A 206 -0.59 -14.40 14.70
CA ASN A 206 -1.51 -13.38 15.20
C ASN A 206 -2.83 -13.32 14.40
N ARG A 207 -3.38 -14.47 13.96
CA ARG A 207 -4.56 -14.57 13.09
C ARG A 207 -5.78 -13.82 13.64
N GLU A 208 -6.12 -14.12 14.90
CA GLU A 208 -7.31 -13.53 15.54
C GLU A 208 -7.18 -12.01 15.69
N LEU A 209 -6.00 -11.54 16.08
CA LEU A 209 -5.74 -10.09 16.17
C LEU A 209 -5.79 -9.42 14.79
N ALA A 210 -5.24 -10.08 13.76
CA ALA A 210 -5.28 -9.59 12.38
C ALA A 210 -6.71 -9.40 11.89
N GLU A 211 -7.59 -10.39 12.15
CA GLU A 211 -9.00 -10.33 11.79
C GLU A 211 -9.71 -9.18 12.53
N GLN A 212 -9.51 -9.05 13.83
CA GLN A 212 -10.11 -7.99 14.64
C GLN A 212 -9.68 -6.58 14.16
N LEU A 213 -8.39 -6.41 13.84
CA LEU A 213 -7.87 -5.13 13.38
C LEU A 213 -8.40 -4.76 12.00
N PHE A 214 -8.49 -5.73 11.09
CA PHE A 214 -9.11 -5.53 9.78
C PHE A 214 -10.59 -5.18 9.91
N GLN A 215 -11.35 -5.97 10.68
CA GLN A 215 -12.78 -5.77 10.89
C GLN A 215 -13.09 -4.36 11.42
N LYS A 216 -12.27 -3.85 12.35
CA LYS A 216 -12.39 -2.47 12.85
C LYS A 216 -12.30 -1.43 11.74
N GLN A 217 -11.42 -1.60 10.76
CA GLN A 217 -11.30 -0.67 9.63
C GLN A 217 -12.49 -0.81 8.66
N SER A 218 -13.01 -2.02 8.48
CA SER A 218 -14.20 -2.27 7.65
C SER A 218 -15.45 -1.62 8.25
N GLU A 219 -15.67 -1.75 9.56
CA GLU A 219 -16.81 -1.14 10.27
C GLU A 219 -16.84 0.38 10.18
N ILE A 220 -15.67 1.04 10.15
CA ILE A 220 -15.59 2.49 9.92
C ILE A 220 -16.15 2.82 8.52
N LEU A 221 -15.76 2.04 7.52
CA LEU A 221 -16.23 2.26 6.15
C LEU A 221 -17.74 2.01 6.01
N ASP A 222 -18.26 0.98 6.66
CA ASP A 222 -19.71 0.69 6.66
C ASP A 222 -20.49 1.87 7.23
N THR A 223 -20.01 2.46 8.32
CA THR A 223 -20.61 3.66 8.94
C THR A 223 -20.61 4.86 7.98
N ILE A 224 -19.54 5.06 7.19
CA ILE A 224 -19.46 6.13 6.19
C ILE A 224 -20.42 5.84 5.03
N GLY A 225 -20.50 4.57 4.58
CA GLY A 225 -21.34 4.16 3.47
C GLY A 225 -22.86 4.38 3.71
N GLU A 226 -23.28 4.51 4.97
CA GLU A 226 -24.64 4.89 5.35
C GLU A 226 -24.92 6.40 5.21
N GLN A 227 -23.88 7.23 5.00
CA GLN A 227 -24.01 8.67 4.87
C GLN A 227 -24.29 9.08 3.41
N PRO A 228 -24.98 10.20 3.19
CA PRO A 228 -25.28 10.70 1.84
C PRO A 228 -24.00 11.15 1.12
N ASP A 229 -24.00 11.00 -0.21
CA ASP A 229 -22.99 11.61 -1.08
C ASP A 229 -22.98 13.14 -0.86
N THR A 230 -21.81 13.70 -0.64
CA THR A 230 -21.64 15.13 -0.36
C THR A 230 -21.71 16.01 -1.62
N GLY A 231 -21.59 15.41 -2.80
CA GLY A 231 -21.53 16.10 -4.08
C GLY A 231 -20.29 16.99 -4.27
N LYS A 232 -19.29 16.90 -3.35
CA LYS A 232 -18.09 17.74 -3.43
C LYS A 232 -17.11 17.24 -4.47
N THR A 233 -16.57 18.17 -5.25
CA THR A 233 -15.47 17.91 -6.17
C THR A 233 -14.12 18.17 -5.49
N VAL A 234 -13.17 17.24 -5.67
CA VAL A 234 -11.88 17.23 -4.98
C VAL A 234 -10.75 17.23 -6.00
N ALA A 235 -9.75 18.09 -5.81
CA ALA A 235 -8.47 18.04 -6.53
C ALA A 235 -7.40 17.46 -5.60
N PHE A 236 -7.01 16.18 -5.82
CA PHE A 236 -5.91 15.53 -5.11
C PHE A 236 -4.65 15.54 -5.97
N PHE A 237 -3.59 16.22 -5.53
CA PHE A 237 -2.37 16.37 -6.31
C PHE A 237 -1.15 16.75 -5.45
N TYR A 238 0.03 16.70 -6.06
CA TYR A 238 1.23 17.41 -5.60
C TYR A 238 1.91 18.12 -6.78
N ILE A 239 2.83 19.03 -6.49
CA ILE A 239 3.67 19.71 -7.49
C ILE A 239 5.05 19.06 -7.45
N SER A 240 5.51 18.56 -8.60
CA SER A 240 6.82 17.95 -8.77
C SER A 240 7.95 18.99 -8.70
N SER A 241 9.19 18.52 -8.55
CA SER A 241 10.38 19.39 -8.61
C SER A 241 10.56 20.09 -9.96
N SER A 242 9.93 19.58 -11.02
CA SER A 242 9.88 20.24 -12.35
C SER A 242 8.74 21.27 -12.49
N GLY A 243 7.96 21.50 -11.43
CA GLY A 243 6.85 22.46 -11.43
C GLY A 243 5.54 21.93 -12.06
N GLN A 244 5.47 20.67 -12.43
CA GLN A 244 4.28 20.05 -12.99
C GLN A 244 3.34 19.54 -11.90
N ALA A 245 2.03 19.62 -12.14
CA ALA A 245 1.06 18.99 -11.28
C ALA A 245 1.03 17.47 -11.52
N VAL A 246 1.00 16.70 -10.44
CA VAL A 246 0.91 15.24 -10.47
C VAL A 246 -0.31 14.82 -9.70
N THR A 247 -1.25 14.18 -10.38
CA THR A 247 -2.49 13.64 -9.83
C THR A 247 -2.55 12.12 -9.94
N ARG A 248 -3.61 11.51 -9.42
CA ARG A 248 -3.82 10.06 -9.43
C ARG A 248 -4.62 9.62 -10.66
N LYS A 249 -4.23 8.47 -11.21
CA LYS A 249 -4.90 7.79 -12.30
C LYS A 249 -6.29 7.28 -11.87
N SER A 250 -7.19 7.07 -12.83
CA SER A 250 -8.57 6.64 -12.58
C SER A 250 -8.69 5.40 -11.66
N GLY A 251 -7.85 4.40 -11.84
CA GLY A 251 -7.83 3.16 -11.04
C GLY A 251 -7.07 3.24 -9.72
N ASP A 252 -6.45 4.38 -9.36
CA ASP A 252 -5.68 4.50 -8.12
C ASP A 252 -6.58 4.44 -6.87
N TYR A 253 -6.10 3.75 -5.83
CA TYR A 253 -6.85 3.55 -4.60
C TYR A 253 -7.22 4.85 -3.86
N VAL A 254 -6.46 5.93 -4.02
CA VAL A 254 -6.81 7.24 -3.44
C VAL A 254 -8.07 7.80 -4.07
N ASN A 255 -8.26 7.63 -5.40
CA ASN A 255 -9.52 8.00 -6.06
C ASN A 255 -10.69 7.21 -5.50
N LYS A 256 -10.48 5.92 -5.21
CA LYS A 256 -11.48 5.08 -4.57
C LYS A 256 -11.79 5.56 -3.14
N MET A 257 -10.76 5.94 -2.35
CA MET A 257 -10.95 6.50 -1.01
C MET A 257 -11.81 7.78 -1.04
N ILE A 258 -11.52 8.69 -1.98
CA ILE A 258 -12.30 9.93 -2.16
C ILE A 258 -13.76 9.59 -2.50
N GLY A 259 -13.99 8.63 -3.39
CA GLY A 259 -15.34 8.17 -3.73
C GLY A 259 -16.10 7.56 -2.55
N LEU A 260 -15.43 6.67 -1.79
CA LEU A 260 -16.01 6.04 -0.60
C LEU A 260 -16.34 7.05 0.50
N ALA A 261 -15.61 8.16 0.55
CA ALA A 261 -15.89 9.27 1.47
C ALA A 261 -17.02 10.22 0.99
N GLY A 262 -17.70 9.91 -0.12
CA GLY A 262 -18.78 10.71 -0.69
C GLY A 262 -18.31 11.94 -1.48
N GLY A 263 -17.05 11.96 -1.94
CA GLY A 263 -16.52 12.99 -2.82
C GLY A 263 -16.27 12.48 -4.25
N SER A 264 -15.94 13.38 -5.16
CA SER A 264 -15.58 13.05 -6.53
C SER A 264 -14.26 13.69 -6.92
N ASN A 265 -13.20 12.88 -7.14
CA ASN A 265 -11.95 13.41 -7.66
C ASN A 265 -12.19 13.96 -9.09
N ILE A 266 -11.81 15.21 -9.31
CA ILE A 266 -11.99 15.89 -10.62
C ILE A 266 -11.17 15.22 -11.72
N PHE A 267 -10.16 14.43 -11.36
CA PHE A 267 -9.29 13.68 -12.27
C PHE A 267 -9.62 12.19 -12.37
N LYS A 268 -10.76 11.74 -11.82
CA LYS A 268 -11.14 10.32 -11.74
C LYS A 268 -11.17 9.56 -13.08
N ASP A 269 -11.44 10.28 -14.18
CA ASP A 269 -11.54 9.69 -15.52
C ASP A 269 -10.23 9.77 -16.32
N LEU A 270 -9.16 10.30 -15.74
CA LEU A 270 -7.88 10.40 -16.41
C LEU A 270 -7.16 9.05 -16.42
N ASP A 271 -6.84 8.58 -17.61
CA ASP A 271 -5.94 7.46 -17.86
C ASP A 271 -5.04 7.80 -19.05
N ASN A 272 -3.75 7.50 -18.92
CA ASN A 272 -2.75 7.72 -19.96
C ASN A 272 -2.23 6.41 -20.57
N GLY A 273 -2.84 5.26 -20.24
CA GLY A 273 -2.42 3.94 -20.70
C GLY A 273 -1.08 3.45 -20.15
N SER A 274 -0.42 4.23 -19.27
CA SER A 274 0.84 3.78 -18.63
C SER A 274 0.56 2.89 -17.41
N GLY A 275 1.52 2.04 -17.02
CA GLY A 275 1.44 1.22 -15.81
C GLY A 275 1.64 2.00 -14.50
N THR A 276 1.81 3.34 -14.56
CA THR A 276 2.02 4.16 -13.37
C THR A 276 0.70 4.57 -12.72
N SER A 277 0.66 4.72 -11.40
CA SER A 277 -0.51 5.18 -10.63
C SER A 277 -0.73 6.70 -10.68
N ALA A 278 0.19 7.45 -11.32
CA ALA A 278 0.18 8.91 -11.33
C ALA A 278 0.23 9.47 -12.77
N ILE A 279 -0.37 10.63 -12.94
CA ILE A 279 -0.36 11.39 -14.20
C ILE A 279 0.25 12.75 -13.94
N GLN A 280 1.27 13.09 -14.72
CA GLN A 280 1.84 14.43 -14.75
C GLN A 280 1.15 15.28 -15.81
N MET A 281 0.93 16.58 -15.50
CA MET A 281 0.39 17.53 -16.44
C MET A 281 0.96 18.94 -16.19
N GLU A 282 1.02 19.72 -17.28
CA GLU A 282 1.41 21.12 -17.20
C GLU A 282 0.41 21.94 -16.36
N MET A 283 0.91 22.96 -15.66
CA MET A 283 0.13 23.73 -14.70
C MET A 283 -1.05 24.46 -15.34
N GLU A 284 -0.94 24.90 -16.59
CA GLU A 284 -2.05 25.53 -17.31
C GLU A 284 -3.23 24.57 -17.54
N LYS A 285 -2.92 23.31 -17.91
CA LYS A 285 -3.93 22.27 -18.08
C LYS A 285 -4.54 21.88 -16.73
N PHE A 286 -3.69 21.74 -15.70
CA PHE A 286 -4.13 21.47 -14.34
C PHE A 286 -5.06 22.57 -13.83
N TYR A 287 -4.67 23.85 -13.98
CA TYR A 287 -5.49 24.99 -13.60
C TYR A 287 -6.85 24.98 -14.31
N ALA A 288 -6.85 24.83 -15.65
CA ALA A 288 -8.08 24.82 -16.43
C ALA A 288 -9.08 23.72 -15.95
N THR A 289 -8.56 22.60 -15.45
CA THR A 289 -9.38 21.47 -14.99
C THR A 289 -9.78 21.61 -13.53
N ALA A 290 -8.88 22.06 -12.64
CA ALA A 290 -9.05 21.96 -11.19
C ALA A 290 -9.46 23.27 -10.49
N LYS A 291 -9.40 24.41 -11.16
CA LYS A 291 -9.66 25.75 -10.55
C LYS A 291 -11.02 25.88 -9.87
N ASP A 292 -12.02 25.13 -10.33
CA ASP A 292 -13.39 25.16 -9.83
C ASP A 292 -13.70 24.02 -8.84
N ALA A 293 -12.70 23.18 -8.49
CA ALA A 293 -12.88 22.15 -7.47
C ALA A 293 -13.28 22.77 -6.12
N ASP A 294 -14.20 22.10 -5.42
CA ASP A 294 -14.69 22.56 -4.11
C ASP A 294 -13.61 22.48 -3.05
N ILE A 295 -12.76 21.45 -3.12
CA ILE A 295 -11.76 21.12 -2.12
C ILE A 295 -10.43 20.79 -2.81
N ILE A 296 -9.34 21.28 -2.25
CA ILE A 296 -7.98 20.86 -2.57
C ILE A 296 -7.46 19.95 -1.45
N ILE A 297 -6.87 18.80 -1.82
CA ILE A 297 -6.06 17.97 -0.93
C ILE A 297 -4.66 17.86 -1.54
N TYR A 298 -3.70 18.54 -0.93
CA TYR A 298 -2.30 18.47 -1.35
C TYR A 298 -1.62 17.24 -0.76
N ASN A 299 -0.99 16.42 -1.61
CA ASN A 299 -0.27 15.22 -1.20
C ASN A 299 1.15 15.57 -0.72
N ASN A 300 1.32 15.87 0.54
CA ASN A 300 2.60 16.28 1.12
C ASN A 300 3.57 15.10 1.38
N ASN A 301 3.10 13.87 1.28
CA ASN A 301 3.97 12.69 1.38
C ASN A 301 5.05 12.69 0.27
N ILE A 302 4.71 13.15 -0.92
CA ILE A 302 5.63 13.26 -2.06
C ILE A 302 6.08 14.71 -2.26
N GLY A 303 5.15 15.65 -2.17
CA GLY A 303 5.40 17.08 -2.46
C GLY A 303 6.24 17.82 -1.42
N LYS A 304 6.51 17.22 -0.28
CA LYS A 304 7.28 17.66 0.92
C LYS A 304 7.34 19.19 1.13
N ASP A 305 7.37 19.61 2.39
CA ASP A 305 7.62 20.99 2.82
C ASP A 305 6.50 22.03 2.62
N VAL A 306 5.23 21.59 2.44
CA VAL A 306 4.08 22.48 2.49
C VAL A 306 3.49 22.44 3.90
N LYS A 307 3.54 23.57 4.60
CA LYS A 307 3.02 23.74 5.97
C LYS A 307 1.94 24.80 6.06
N SER A 308 1.90 25.70 5.07
CA SER A 308 0.97 26.83 4.99
C SER A 308 0.41 26.94 3.56
N LEU A 309 -0.66 27.73 3.42
CA LEU A 309 -1.21 28.07 2.12
C LEU A 309 -0.20 28.88 1.28
N ASP A 310 0.60 29.72 1.93
CA ASP A 310 1.63 30.51 1.25
C ASP A 310 2.74 29.63 0.67
N ASP A 311 3.14 28.57 1.40
CA ASP A 311 4.07 27.57 0.87
C ASP A 311 3.51 26.92 -0.40
N LEU A 312 2.23 26.56 -0.40
CA LEU A 312 1.58 25.95 -1.55
C LEU A 312 1.50 26.91 -2.74
N ILE A 313 1.09 28.15 -2.51
CA ILE A 313 1.02 29.21 -3.53
C ILE A 313 2.41 29.53 -4.08
N SER A 314 3.46 29.49 -3.24
CA SER A 314 4.85 29.72 -3.68
C SER A 314 5.35 28.69 -4.69
N LYS A 315 4.80 27.46 -4.66
CA LYS A 315 5.12 26.43 -5.66
C LYS A 315 4.57 26.78 -7.05
N ASN A 316 3.41 27.41 -7.11
CA ASN A 316 2.84 27.92 -8.35
C ASN A 316 1.73 28.96 -8.06
N SER A 317 1.87 30.17 -8.57
CA SER A 317 0.95 31.30 -8.30
C SER A 317 -0.48 31.08 -8.82
N PHE A 318 -0.71 30.22 -9.83
CA PHE A 318 -2.06 29.91 -10.30
C PHE A 318 -2.96 29.35 -9.19
N ILE A 319 -2.37 28.73 -8.17
CA ILE A 319 -3.11 28.13 -7.05
C ILE A 319 -3.91 29.19 -6.27
N ALA A 320 -3.42 30.44 -6.19
CA ALA A 320 -4.12 31.51 -5.49
C ALA A 320 -5.53 31.80 -6.06
N ASP A 321 -5.74 31.52 -7.35
CA ASP A 321 -7.01 31.76 -8.04
C ASP A 321 -8.02 30.60 -7.94
N PHE A 322 -7.68 29.50 -7.26
CA PHE A 322 -8.57 28.36 -7.13
C PHE A 322 -9.76 28.68 -6.23
N LYS A 323 -10.95 28.15 -6.58
CA LYS A 323 -12.18 28.26 -5.77
C LYS A 323 -11.93 27.80 -4.33
N ALA A 324 -11.29 26.65 -4.15
CA ALA A 324 -11.00 26.08 -2.83
C ALA A 324 -10.11 27.02 -1.99
N VAL A 325 -9.14 27.70 -2.61
CA VAL A 325 -8.27 28.68 -1.92
C VAL A 325 -9.09 29.87 -1.44
N ARG A 326 -9.93 30.46 -2.31
CA ARG A 326 -10.79 31.58 -1.92
C ARG A 326 -11.80 31.25 -0.82
N ASN A 327 -12.21 29.98 -0.74
CA ASN A 327 -13.15 29.49 0.28
C ASN A 327 -12.45 28.97 1.54
N GLY A 328 -11.12 28.84 1.51
CA GLY A 328 -10.33 28.27 2.59
C GLY A 328 -10.48 26.75 2.74
N ASP A 329 -10.88 26.03 1.68
CA ASP A 329 -11.07 24.58 1.67
C ASP A 329 -9.84 23.86 1.07
N VAL A 330 -8.67 24.20 1.63
CA VAL A 330 -7.38 23.64 1.23
C VAL A 330 -6.82 22.79 2.35
N TRP A 331 -6.59 21.53 2.07
CA TRP A 331 -6.13 20.52 3.00
C TRP A 331 -4.82 19.90 2.53
N CYS A 332 -4.12 19.29 3.46
CA CYS A 332 -2.83 18.67 3.22
C CYS A 332 -2.76 17.33 3.93
N THR A 333 -2.19 16.32 3.29
CA THR A 333 -1.93 15.04 3.95
C THR A 333 -0.69 15.13 4.84
N GLY A 334 -0.63 14.29 5.87
CA GLY A 334 0.63 14.01 6.55
C GLY A 334 1.65 13.38 5.61
N GLN A 335 2.94 13.47 5.96
CA GLN A 335 4.01 12.80 5.23
C GLN A 335 3.99 11.27 5.39
N ASN A 336 3.19 10.78 6.33
CA ASN A 336 3.03 9.36 6.67
C ASN A 336 1.92 8.64 5.88
N LEU A 337 1.16 9.32 5.02
CA LEU A 337 -0.05 8.76 4.37
C LEU A 337 0.16 7.34 3.81
N PHE A 338 1.29 7.07 3.14
CA PHE A 338 1.57 5.77 2.53
C PHE A 338 2.16 4.73 3.49
N GLN A 339 2.40 5.11 4.75
CA GLN A 339 2.80 4.21 5.82
C GLN A 339 1.65 3.90 6.79
N GLU A 340 0.49 4.51 6.60
CA GLU A 340 -0.70 4.34 7.45
C GLU A 340 -1.68 3.31 6.87
N THR A 341 -1.17 2.20 6.34
CA THR A 341 -1.99 1.14 5.71
C THR A 341 -3.06 0.60 6.65
N MET A 342 -2.76 0.52 7.95
CA MET A 342 -3.70 0.06 8.97
C MET A 342 -4.67 1.15 9.47
N LYS A 343 -4.70 2.31 8.82
CA LYS A 343 -5.56 3.46 9.15
C LYS A 343 -6.42 3.91 7.96
N ILE A 344 -6.52 3.10 6.95
CA ILE A 344 -7.23 3.45 5.69
C ILE A 344 -8.70 3.81 5.95
N GLY A 345 -9.42 3.06 6.79
CA GLY A 345 -10.79 3.38 7.17
C GLY A 345 -10.90 4.73 7.88
N GLU A 346 -9.97 5.01 8.82
CA GLU A 346 -9.91 6.28 9.53
C GLU A 346 -9.58 7.45 8.59
N ILE A 347 -8.69 7.26 7.59
CA ILE A 347 -8.36 8.28 6.59
C ILE A 347 -9.55 8.58 5.67
N ILE A 348 -10.32 7.54 5.28
CA ILE A 348 -11.57 7.72 4.52
C ILE A 348 -12.58 8.50 5.37
N SER A 349 -12.66 8.22 6.68
CA SER A 349 -13.48 8.99 7.61
C SER A 349 -13.07 10.47 7.66
N ASP A 350 -11.77 10.76 7.72
CA ASP A 350 -11.28 12.14 7.68
C ASP A 350 -11.68 12.84 6.37
N PHE A 351 -11.58 12.14 5.23
CA PHE A 351 -12.08 12.70 3.96
C PHE A 351 -13.57 13.01 4.04
N HIS A 352 -14.37 12.10 4.61
CA HIS A 352 -15.82 12.33 4.77
C HIS A 352 -16.12 13.54 5.66
N LEU A 353 -15.45 13.66 6.81
CA LEU A 353 -15.59 14.83 7.71
C LEU A 353 -15.28 16.15 6.98
N ILE A 354 -14.27 16.15 6.12
CA ILE A 354 -13.90 17.32 5.30
C ILE A 354 -14.99 17.61 4.26
N PHE A 355 -15.48 16.58 3.56
CA PHE A 355 -16.44 16.75 2.47
C PHE A 355 -17.84 17.12 2.97
N SER A 356 -18.28 16.59 4.11
CA SER A 356 -19.54 16.94 4.76
C SER A 356 -19.50 18.31 5.47
N GLY A 357 -18.29 18.79 5.80
CA GLY A 357 -18.09 20.01 6.60
C GLY A 357 -18.16 19.79 8.11
N GLU A 358 -18.25 18.53 8.56
CA GLU A 358 -18.30 18.16 9.98
C GLU A 358 -16.95 18.28 10.70
N TYR A 359 -15.86 18.53 9.95
CA TYR A 359 -14.52 18.74 10.51
C TYR A 359 -14.42 19.87 11.53
N LYS A 360 -15.41 20.76 11.58
CA LYS A 360 -15.46 21.87 12.54
C LYS A 360 -15.69 21.39 13.98
N ASP A 361 -16.47 20.34 14.12
CA ASP A 361 -16.81 19.72 15.41
C ASP A 361 -15.92 18.50 15.69
N ASN A 362 -15.46 17.81 14.62
CA ASN A 362 -14.62 16.62 14.67
C ASN A 362 -13.38 16.83 13.80
N PRO A 363 -12.27 17.36 14.33
CA PRO A 363 -11.09 17.63 13.51
C PRO A 363 -10.47 16.34 12.93
N PRO A 364 -10.10 16.35 11.64
CA PRO A 364 -9.39 15.23 11.02
C PRO A 364 -8.07 14.91 11.72
N LYS A 365 -7.66 13.64 11.72
CA LYS A 365 -6.43 13.17 12.37
C LYS A 365 -5.24 13.07 11.41
N TYR A 366 -5.51 12.72 10.15
CA TYR A 366 -4.50 12.42 9.14
C TYR A 366 -4.35 13.52 8.09
N LEU A 367 -5.25 14.50 8.12
CA LEU A 367 -5.21 15.69 7.26
C LEU A 367 -5.25 16.95 8.12
N TYR A 368 -4.58 17.98 7.64
CA TYR A 368 -4.62 19.30 8.26
C TYR A 368 -4.97 20.38 7.24
N ARG A 369 -5.69 21.40 7.70
CA ARG A 369 -6.07 22.55 6.88
C ARG A 369 -4.87 23.45 6.66
N LEU A 370 -4.66 23.90 5.43
CA LEU A 370 -3.67 24.92 5.15
C LEU A 370 -4.28 26.31 5.35
N GLU A 371 -3.73 27.03 6.30
CA GLU A 371 -4.10 28.42 6.56
C GLU A 371 -3.02 29.37 5.98
N GLY A 372 -3.39 30.62 5.72
CA GLY A 372 -2.42 31.65 5.37
C GLY A 372 -1.39 31.80 6.49
N GLY A 373 -0.13 31.99 6.14
CA GLY A 373 0.92 32.28 7.13
C GLY A 373 0.50 33.50 7.95
N ALA A 374 0.61 33.43 9.28
CA ALA A 374 0.42 34.61 10.10
C ALA A 374 1.42 35.68 9.63
N GLU A 375 0.93 36.87 9.27
CA GLU A 375 1.79 38.01 9.07
C GLU A 375 2.62 38.21 10.36
N ASN A 376 3.93 37.92 10.27
CA ASN A 376 4.89 38.22 11.31
C ASN A 376 5.20 39.72 11.35
#